data_934915a00558b532f27d76a7a5828eb7
#
_entry.id   934915a00558b532f27d76a7a5828eb7
#
_cell.length_a   1.000
_cell.length_b   1.000
_cell.length_c   1.000
_cell.angle_alpha   90.00
_cell.angle_beta   90.00
_cell.angle_gamma   90.00
#
_symmetry.space_group_name_H-M   'P 1'
#
loop_
_entity.id
_entity.type
_entity.pdbx_description
1 polymer ?
#
loop_
_entity_poly.entity_id
_entity_poly.type
_entity_poly.pdbx_seq_one_letter_code
_entity_poly.pdbx_strand_id
1 'polypeptide(L)'
;MREARLFSIFLMAQDSVTVKLFRKQALAMKYLSADDTTTNEVMFGGGARGGKSFLGCLWQILRRVSMAGSVGLIAREESVRLKTTTLVTFFKVLKMLGLRDYVTYNKTDMIANFANGSQIFFFDLKLKPSDPEFDRIGSLEITDAFLDEAQQICEKAVSVLRGRFSLLRGKNPDGTVWHTIP
;
A
#
# COMPACT_ATOMS: atom_id res chain seq x y z
N MET A 1 -25.93 -8.37 -11.89
CA MET A 1 -25.72 -7.23 -10.97
C MET A 1 -24.54 -7.55 -10.08
N ARG A 2 -23.53 -6.66 -10.00
CA ARG A 2 -22.37 -6.87 -9.11
C ARG A 2 -22.78 -6.44 -7.71
N GLU A 3 -23.02 -7.38 -6.81
CA GLU A 3 -23.28 -7.07 -5.40
C GLU A 3 -22.04 -6.35 -4.81
N ALA A 4 -22.27 -5.17 -4.27
CA ALA A 4 -21.27 -4.39 -3.56
C ALA A 4 -21.48 -4.60 -2.06
N ARG A 5 -20.38 -4.85 -1.32
CA ARG A 5 -20.39 -4.88 0.14
C ARG A 5 -19.96 -3.52 0.69
N LEU A 6 -20.67 -3.06 1.72
CA LEU A 6 -20.30 -1.86 2.47
C LEU A 6 -19.22 -2.25 3.48
N PHE A 7 -18.10 -1.55 3.44
CA PHE A 7 -17.04 -1.61 4.44
C PHE A 7 -17.05 -0.33 5.24
N SER A 8 -17.37 -0.41 6.53
CA SER A 8 -17.26 0.72 7.45
C SER A 8 -15.86 0.76 8.02
N ILE A 9 -15.18 1.87 7.84
CA ILE A 9 -13.83 2.09 8.32
C ILE A 9 -13.93 3.14 9.43
N PHE A 10 -13.57 2.76 10.65
CA PHE A 10 -13.44 3.71 11.76
C PHE A 10 -12.08 4.40 11.65
N LEU A 11 -12.09 5.64 11.20
CA LEU A 11 -10.92 6.51 11.14
C LEU A 11 -11.02 7.52 12.28
N MET A 12 -10.23 7.29 13.35
CA MET A 12 -10.16 8.19 14.50
C MET A 12 -11.52 8.64 15.05
N ALA A 13 -11.75 8.46 16.27
CA ALA A 13 -12.88 8.62 17.20
C ALA A 13 -14.18 9.38 16.82
N GLN A 14 -14.36 10.00 15.66
CA GLN A 14 -15.55 10.81 15.38
C GLN A 14 -16.26 10.60 14.04
N ASP A 15 -15.60 10.07 12.98
CA ASP A 15 -16.27 9.86 11.68
C ASP A 15 -16.00 8.49 11.08
N SER A 16 -17.06 7.69 10.91
CA SER A 16 -16.98 6.45 10.14
C SER A 16 -17.14 6.74 8.65
N VAL A 17 -16.11 6.46 7.86
CA VAL A 17 -16.21 6.53 6.40
C VAL A 17 -16.62 5.17 5.85
N THR A 18 -17.73 5.13 5.12
CA THR A 18 -18.21 3.91 4.47
C THR A 18 -17.67 3.82 3.05
N VAL A 19 -16.85 2.81 2.78
CA VAL A 19 -16.31 2.52 1.44
C VAL A 19 -17.06 1.36 0.81
N LYS A 20 -17.60 1.59 -0.38
CA LYS A 20 -18.31 0.56 -1.15
C LYS A 20 -17.32 -0.24 -1.98
N LEU A 21 -17.13 -1.50 -1.65
CA LEU A 21 -16.25 -2.43 -2.37
C LEU A 21 -17.06 -3.44 -3.20
N PHE A 22 -16.55 -3.78 -4.39
CA PHE A 22 -17.07 -4.93 -5.14
C PHE A 22 -16.70 -6.24 -4.44
N ARG A 23 -17.50 -7.31 -4.66
CA ARG A 23 -17.32 -8.62 -4.01
C ARG A 23 -15.86 -9.13 -4.05
N LYS A 24 -15.19 -9.06 -5.20
CA LYS A 24 -13.78 -9.48 -5.34
C LYS A 24 -12.81 -8.58 -4.56
N GLN A 25 -13.07 -7.27 -4.50
CA GLN A 25 -12.26 -6.35 -3.69
C GLN A 25 -12.44 -6.61 -2.20
N ALA A 26 -13.68 -6.85 -1.75
CA ALA A 26 -13.96 -7.20 -0.36
C ALA A 26 -13.29 -8.52 0.05
N LEU A 27 -13.26 -9.52 -0.86
CA LEU A 27 -12.55 -10.77 -0.63
C LEU A 27 -11.04 -10.55 -0.53
N ALA A 28 -10.44 -9.77 -1.44
CA ALA A 28 -9.02 -9.45 -1.36
C ALA A 28 -8.66 -8.70 -0.08
N MET A 29 -9.49 -7.72 0.33
CA MET A 29 -9.29 -6.99 1.59
C MET A 29 -9.35 -7.91 2.81
N LYS A 30 -10.14 -8.99 2.80
CA LYS A 30 -10.15 -9.98 3.88
C LYS A 30 -8.79 -10.66 4.03
N TYR A 31 -8.16 -11.07 2.93
CA TYR A 31 -6.82 -11.68 2.94
C TYR A 31 -5.69 -10.66 3.22
N LEU A 32 -5.93 -9.39 2.94
CA LEU A 32 -5.00 -8.29 3.23
C LEU A 32 -5.22 -7.67 4.61
N SER A 33 -6.17 -8.20 5.40
CA SER A 33 -6.46 -7.76 6.76
C SER A 33 -5.29 -8.06 7.69
N ALA A 34 -5.11 -7.24 8.71
CA ALA A 34 -4.15 -7.50 9.79
C ALA A 34 -4.50 -8.75 10.63
N ASP A 35 -5.77 -9.18 10.57
CA ASP A 35 -6.24 -10.39 11.27
C ASP A 35 -5.89 -11.70 10.52
N ASP A 36 -5.52 -11.61 9.24
CA ASP A 36 -5.05 -12.77 8.48
C ASP A 36 -3.56 -12.98 8.76
N THR A 37 -3.24 -14.10 9.41
CA THR A 37 -1.86 -14.48 9.80
C THR A 37 -1.28 -15.56 8.90
N THR A 38 -1.94 -15.89 7.80
CA THR A 38 -1.57 -16.99 6.91
C THR A 38 -1.25 -16.54 5.49
N THR A 39 -1.86 -15.44 5.03
CA THR A 39 -1.71 -14.94 3.67
C THR A 39 -0.63 -13.87 3.62
N ASN A 40 0.51 -14.18 3.05
CA ASN A 40 1.63 -13.25 2.88
C ASN A 40 1.63 -12.54 1.51
N GLU A 41 0.92 -13.05 0.52
CA GLU A 41 0.87 -12.45 -0.82
C GLU A 41 -0.52 -12.60 -1.45
N VAL A 42 -1.06 -11.52 -2.00
CA VAL A 42 -2.35 -11.52 -2.70
C VAL A 42 -2.17 -10.99 -4.12
N MET A 43 -2.45 -11.82 -5.12
CA MET A 43 -2.53 -11.41 -6.51
C MET A 43 -3.97 -11.04 -6.88
N PHE A 44 -4.21 -9.75 -7.18
CA PHE A 44 -5.52 -9.25 -7.56
C PHE A 44 -5.55 -8.89 -9.04
N GLY A 45 -6.03 -9.84 -9.85
CA GLY A 45 -6.16 -9.70 -11.31
C GLY A 45 -7.52 -9.14 -11.74
N GLY A 46 -7.61 -8.75 -13.01
CA GLY A 46 -8.85 -8.29 -13.64
C GLY A 46 -8.61 -7.30 -14.77
N GLY A 47 -9.65 -7.05 -15.57
CA GLY A 47 -9.61 -6.12 -16.68
C GLY A 47 -9.38 -4.66 -16.29
N ALA A 48 -9.17 -3.82 -17.29
CA ALA A 48 -9.08 -2.36 -17.11
C ALA A 48 -10.31 -1.84 -16.35
N ARG A 49 -10.13 -0.80 -15.55
CA ARG A 49 -11.17 -0.18 -14.69
C ARG A 49 -11.75 -1.12 -13.62
N GLY A 50 -11.09 -2.24 -13.32
CA GLY A 50 -11.48 -3.18 -12.25
C GLY A 50 -11.23 -2.67 -10.82
N GLY A 51 -10.68 -1.47 -10.66
CA GLY A 51 -10.40 -0.86 -9.34
C GLY A 51 -9.19 -1.46 -8.63
N LYS A 52 -8.24 -2.07 -9.35
CA LYS A 52 -7.02 -2.67 -8.78
C LYS A 52 -6.17 -1.65 -8.02
N SER A 53 -5.77 -0.57 -8.72
CA SER A 53 -4.94 0.49 -8.10
C SER A 53 -5.66 1.20 -6.96
N PHE A 54 -6.99 1.37 -7.05
CA PHE A 54 -7.81 1.88 -5.95
C PHE A 54 -7.70 0.98 -4.71
N LEU A 55 -7.88 -0.33 -4.88
CA LEU A 55 -7.82 -1.30 -3.79
C LEU A 55 -6.44 -1.33 -3.12
N GLY A 56 -5.37 -1.37 -3.92
CA GLY A 56 -4.00 -1.36 -3.41
C GLY A 56 -3.66 -0.07 -2.65
N CYS A 57 -4.06 1.11 -3.18
CA CYS A 57 -3.88 2.37 -2.47
C CYS A 57 -4.72 2.44 -1.18
N LEU A 58 -5.97 1.97 -1.22
CA LEU A 58 -6.84 1.91 -0.05
C LEU A 58 -6.22 1.05 1.04
N TRP A 59 -5.79 -0.17 0.69
CA TRP A 59 -5.13 -1.08 1.62
C TRP A 59 -3.88 -0.47 2.25
N GLN A 60 -3.00 0.13 1.45
CA GLN A 60 -1.78 0.78 1.93
C GLN A 60 -2.06 1.93 2.92
N ILE A 61 -3.07 2.76 2.62
CA ILE A 61 -3.46 3.85 3.51
C ILE A 61 -4.01 3.30 4.83
N LEU A 62 -4.90 2.32 4.78
CA LEU A 62 -5.50 1.74 5.98
C LEU A 62 -4.46 1.11 6.90
N ARG A 63 -3.50 0.38 6.34
CA ARG A 63 -2.39 -0.18 7.12
C ARG A 63 -1.55 0.91 7.79
N ARG A 64 -1.26 2.02 7.08
CA ARG A 64 -0.50 3.13 7.70
C ARG A 64 -1.26 3.80 8.84
N VAL A 65 -2.57 3.93 8.70
CA VAL A 65 -3.41 4.49 9.78
C VAL A 65 -3.46 3.57 11.00
N SER A 66 -3.59 2.25 10.79
CA SER A 66 -3.73 1.26 11.87
C SER A 66 -2.41 0.80 12.49
N MET A 67 -1.28 1.05 11.85
CA MET A 67 0.05 0.54 12.23
C MET A 67 1.04 1.70 12.33
N ALA A 68 1.07 2.40 13.45
CA ALA A 68 1.95 3.55 13.65
C ALA A 68 3.43 3.18 13.47
N GLY A 69 4.19 4.04 12.80
CA GLY A 69 5.60 3.83 12.50
C GLY A 69 5.88 2.78 11.42
N SER A 70 4.85 2.17 10.80
CA SER A 70 5.04 1.20 9.74
C SER A 70 5.45 1.85 8.41
N VAL A 71 6.13 1.10 7.55
CA VAL A 71 6.64 1.58 6.27
C VAL A 71 6.05 0.74 5.14
N GLY A 72 5.27 1.38 4.27
CA GLY A 72 4.71 0.77 3.07
C GLY A 72 5.50 1.13 1.81
N LEU A 73 5.41 0.29 0.82
CA LEU A 73 5.91 0.57 -0.52
C LEU A 73 4.74 0.52 -1.52
N ILE A 74 4.61 1.55 -2.35
CA ILE A 74 3.78 1.50 -3.56
C ILE A 74 4.73 1.59 -4.76
N ALA A 75 4.78 0.52 -5.54
CA ALA A 75 5.70 0.46 -6.66
C ALA A 75 5.03 0.14 -7.99
N ARG A 76 5.67 0.56 -9.05
CA ARG A 76 5.33 0.27 -10.43
C ARG A 76 6.61 0.16 -11.26
N GLU A 77 6.56 -0.45 -12.45
CA GLU A 77 7.74 -0.53 -13.30
C GLU A 77 8.30 0.85 -13.62
N GLU A 78 7.47 1.79 -14.14
CA GLU A 78 7.92 3.09 -14.60
C GLU A 78 7.53 4.25 -13.68
N SER A 79 8.51 5.10 -13.34
CA SER A 79 8.30 6.32 -12.52
C SER A 79 7.25 7.27 -13.12
N VAL A 80 7.23 7.47 -14.43
CA VAL A 80 6.25 8.35 -15.09
C VAL A 80 4.85 7.82 -14.87
N ARG A 81 4.62 6.53 -15.08
CA ARG A 81 3.32 5.88 -14.87
C ARG A 81 2.91 5.89 -13.40
N LEU A 82 3.87 5.64 -12.49
CA LEU A 82 3.64 5.74 -11.06
C LEU A 82 3.11 7.12 -10.67
N LYS A 83 3.74 8.19 -11.15
CA LYS A 83 3.36 9.58 -10.86
C LYS A 83 2.02 9.98 -11.48
N THR A 84 1.76 9.58 -12.73
CA THR A 84 0.59 10.05 -13.49
C THR A 84 -0.68 9.25 -13.23
N THR A 85 -0.58 8.04 -12.69
CA THR A 85 -1.74 7.15 -12.46
C THR A 85 -1.89 6.71 -11.01
N THR A 86 -0.90 5.98 -10.47
CA THR A 86 -1.01 5.35 -9.14
C THR A 86 -1.00 6.39 -8.03
N LEU A 87 -0.09 7.36 -8.08
CA LEU A 87 -0.02 8.46 -7.12
C LEU A 87 -1.27 9.35 -7.16
N VAL A 88 -1.82 9.60 -8.34
CA VAL A 88 -3.10 10.32 -8.50
C VAL A 88 -4.23 9.56 -7.83
N THR A 89 -4.27 8.24 -7.99
CA THR A 89 -5.25 7.36 -7.32
C THR A 89 -5.09 7.40 -5.81
N PHE A 90 -3.85 7.36 -5.31
CA PHE A 90 -3.54 7.47 -3.89
C PHE A 90 -4.13 8.75 -3.28
N PHE A 91 -3.90 9.92 -3.90
CA PHE A 91 -4.47 11.17 -3.41
C PHE A 91 -6.00 11.24 -3.49
N LYS A 92 -6.61 10.62 -4.50
CA LYS A 92 -8.07 10.49 -4.58
C LYS A 92 -8.62 9.67 -3.41
N VAL A 93 -7.96 8.57 -3.07
CA VAL A 93 -8.35 7.72 -1.92
C VAL A 93 -8.16 8.47 -0.61
N LEU A 94 -7.04 9.16 -0.39
CA LEU A 94 -6.82 10.01 0.79
C LEU A 94 -7.93 11.05 0.96
N LYS A 95 -8.29 11.75 -0.14
CA LYS A 95 -9.38 12.74 -0.13
C LYS A 95 -10.72 12.09 0.21
N MET A 96 -11.02 10.94 -0.38
CA MET A 96 -12.26 10.18 -0.12
C MET A 96 -12.38 9.75 1.35
N LEU A 97 -11.26 9.39 1.97
CA LEU A 97 -11.19 8.99 3.38
C LEU A 97 -11.14 10.18 4.36
N GLY A 98 -11.10 11.42 3.88
CA GLY A 98 -10.94 12.60 4.76
C GLY A 98 -9.55 12.72 5.40
N LEU A 99 -8.55 12.00 4.88
CA LEU A 99 -7.21 11.91 5.47
C LEU A 99 -6.19 12.86 4.82
N ARG A 100 -6.64 13.83 4.01
CA ARG A 100 -5.72 14.68 3.25
C ARG A 100 -4.76 15.47 4.15
N ASP A 101 -5.25 15.97 5.27
CA ASP A 101 -4.46 16.78 6.21
C ASP A 101 -3.67 15.91 7.22
N TYR A 102 -3.95 14.62 7.25
CA TYR A 102 -3.22 13.63 8.04
C TYR A 102 -1.92 13.16 7.38
N VAL A 103 -1.72 13.51 6.10
CA VAL A 103 -0.59 13.04 5.28
C VAL A 103 0.11 14.20 4.60
N THR A 104 1.40 14.34 4.82
CA THR A 104 2.30 15.23 4.07
C THR A 104 3.05 14.46 3.00
N TYR A 105 3.19 15.03 1.80
CA TYR A 105 3.87 14.38 0.70
C TYR A 105 5.12 15.15 0.27
N ASN A 106 6.29 14.51 0.40
CA ASN A 106 7.54 15.00 -0.14
C ASN A 106 7.67 14.57 -1.61
N LYS A 107 7.62 15.56 -2.52
CA LYS A 107 7.68 15.31 -3.96
C LYS A 107 9.08 14.90 -4.44
N THR A 108 10.13 15.39 -3.77
CA THR A 108 11.51 15.10 -4.13
C THR A 108 11.84 13.64 -3.82
N ASP A 109 11.55 13.21 -2.61
CA ASP A 109 11.86 11.87 -2.14
C ASP A 109 10.77 10.85 -2.50
N MET A 110 9.62 11.33 -3.01
CA MET A 110 8.47 10.48 -3.33
C MET A 110 7.95 9.71 -2.10
N ILE A 111 7.83 10.40 -0.96
CA ILE A 111 7.41 9.81 0.33
C ILE A 111 6.15 10.49 0.84
N ALA A 112 5.15 9.72 1.21
CA ALA A 112 4.00 10.17 1.98
C ALA A 112 4.23 9.86 3.46
N ASN A 113 4.27 10.90 4.30
CA ASN A 113 4.46 10.82 5.75
C ASN A 113 3.11 11.01 6.44
N PHE A 114 2.73 10.06 7.28
CA PHE A 114 1.51 10.07 8.07
C PHE A 114 1.78 10.67 9.45
N ALA A 115 0.79 11.34 10.03
CA ALA A 115 0.93 12.01 11.34
C ALA A 115 1.28 11.06 12.49
N ASN A 116 1.00 9.74 12.36
CA ASN A 116 1.37 8.71 13.33
C ASN A 116 2.80 8.14 13.14
N GLY A 117 3.62 8.78 12.31
CA GLY A 117 4.99 8.36 12.01
C GLY A 117 5.13 7.26 10.94
N SER A 118 4.04 6.75 10.40
CA SER A 118 4.10 5.80 9.29
C SER A 118 4.48 6.49 7.99
N GLN A 119 5.01 5.72 7.03
CA GLN A 119 5.43 6.22 5.73
C GLN A 119 4.98 5.32 4.58
N ILE A 120 4.81 5.91 3.41
CA ILE A 120 4.70 5.17 2.14
C ILE A 120 5.74 5.72 1.17
N PHE A 121 6.63 4.85 0.71
CA PHE A 121 7.55 5.12 -0.39
C PHE A 121 6.87 4.83 -1.73
N PHE A 122 7.04 5.74 -2.70
CA PHE A 122 6.64 5.51 -4.08
C PHE A 122 7.87 5.26 -4.92
N PHE A 123 7.99 4.06 -5.50
CA PHE A 123 9.23 3.60 -6.10
C PHE A 123 9.03 3.03 -7.52
N ASP A 124 9.98 3.28 -8.43
CA ASP A 124 10.01 2.61 -9.73
C ASP A 124 10.86 1.33 -9.65
N LEU A 125 10.33 0.25 -10.21
CA LEU A 125 11.01 -1.05 -10.28
C LEU A 125 11.48 -1.40 -11.69
N LYS A 126 11.78 -0.38 -12.51
CA LYS A 126 12.33 -0.59 -13.84
C LYS A 126 13.76 -1.14 -13.74
N LEU A 127 14.04 -2.19 -14.48
CA LEU A 127 15.39 -2.70 -14.64
C LEU A 127 16.25 -1.63 -15.33
N LYS A 128 17.35 -1.23 -14.69
CA LYS A 128 18.29 -0.23 -15.19
C LYS A 128 19.64 -0.88 -15.44
N PRO A 129 20.31 -0.61 -16.58
CA PRO A 129 21.66 -1.12 -16.83
C PRO A 129 22.67 -0.72 -15.74
N SER A 130 22.47 0.43 -15.10
CA SER A 130 23.29 0.93 -13.99
C SER A 130 22.98 0.29 -12.64
N ASP A 131 21.90 -0.49 -12.51
CA ASP A 131 21.45 -1.12 -11.27
C ASP A 131 20.75 -2.46 -11.59
N PRO A 132 21.49 -3.43 -12.16
CA PRO A 132 20.92 -4.71 -12.60
C PRO A 132 20.52 -5.62 -11.43
N GLU A 133 21.07 -5.38 -10.25
CA GLU A 133 20.81 -6.14 -9.02
C GLU A 133 19.73 -5.48 -8.14
N PHE A 134 19.19 -4.30 -8.53
CA PHE A 134 18.23 -3.54 -7.75
C PHE A 134 18.77 -3.10 -6.38
N ASP A 135 20.05 -2.73 -6.31
CA ASP A 135 20.71 -2.27 -5.07
C ASP A 135 20.01 -1.08 -4.42
N ARG A 136 19.36 -0.22 -5.24
CA ARG A 136 18.57 0.93 -4.77
C ARG A 136 17.39 0.56 -3.87
N ILE A 137 16.88 -0.67 -3.94
CA ILE A 137 15.87 -1.19 -3.00
C ILE A 137 16.50 -2.08 -1.94
N GLY A 138 17.79 -2.37 -2.07
CA GLY A 138 18.53 -3.27 -1.19
C GLY A 138 18.64 -2.79 0.25
N SER A 139 18.56 -1.47 0.49
CA SER A 139 18.62 -0.84 1.82
C SER A 139 17.26 -0.54 2.44
N LEU A 140 16.16 -0.89 1.78
CA LEU A 140 14.82 -0.62 2.32
C LEU A 140 14.48 -1.60 3.44
N GLU A 141 13.88 -1.06 4.50
CA GLU A 141 13.20 -1.81 5.55
C GLU A 141 11.73 -1.47 5.49
N ILE A 142 10.91 -2.42 5.07
CA ILE A 142 9.48 -2.19 4.83
C ILE A 142 8.61 -3.20 5.59
N THR A 143 7.37 -2.79 5.84
CA THR A 143 6.33 -3.62 6.46
C THR A 143 5.57 -4.42 5.42
N ASP A 144 5.22 -3.77 4.31
CA ASP A 144 4.42 -4.35 3.22
C ASP A 144 4.60 -3.58 1.92
N ALA A 145 4.18 -4.17 0.79
CA ALA A 145 4.27 -3.54 -0.51
C ALA A 145 3.02 -3.75 -1.36
N PHE A 146 2.67 -2.74 -2.16
CA PHE A 146 1.71 -2.83 -3.25
C PHE A 146 2.41 -2.62 -4.59
N LEU A 147 2.38 -3.63 -5.44
CA LEU A 147 2.92 -3.60 -6.79
C LEU A 147 1.79 -3.37 -7.79
N ASP A 148 1.69 -2.16 -8.33
CA ASP A 148 0.68 -1.81 -9.33
C ASP A 148 1.16 -2.23 -10.72
N GLU A 149 0.31 -2.92 -11.50
CA GLU A 149 0.64 -3.55 -12.80
C GLU A 149 1.83 -4.52 -12.69
N ALA A 150 1.79 -5.40 -11.68
CA ALA A 150 2.87 -6.34 -11.33
C ALA A 150 3.39 -7.19 -12.51
N GLN A 151 2.55 -7.44 -13.53
CA GLN A 151 2.96 -8.16 -14.74
C GLN A 151 4.03 -7.43 -15.59
N GLN A 152 4.28 -6.14 -15.33
CA GLN A 152 5.32 -5.36 -16.00
C GLN A 152 6.64 -5.39 -15.23
N ILE A 153 6.61 -5.76 -13.96
CA ILE A 153 7.77 -5.76 -13.05
C ILE A 153 8.53 -7.08 -13.23
N CYS A 154 9.84 -7.02 -13.41
CA CYS A 154 10.63 -8.23 -13.55
C CYS A 154 10.70 -9.02 -12.24
N GLU A 155 10.75 -10.34 -12.34
CA GLU A 155 10.76 -11.25 -11.18
C GLU A 155 11.94 -10.99 -10.22
N LYS A 156 13.09 -10.60 -10.75
CA LYS A 156 14.27 -10.27 -9.94
C LYS A 156 13.97 -9.12 -8.96
N ALA A 157 13.29 -8.05 -9.43
CA ALA A 157 12.90 -6.93 -8.56
C ALA A 157 11.96 -7.39 -7.45
N VAL A 158 11.00 -8.26 -7.76
CA VAL A 158 10.07 -8.83 -6.78
C VAL A 158 10.83 -9.71 -5.76
N SER A 159 11.77 -10.53 -6.24
CA SER A 159 12.60 -11.39 -5.37
C SER A 159 13.46 -10.58 -4.40
N VAL A 160 14.13 -9.52 -4.88
CA VAL A 160 14.89 -8.61 -4.02
C VAL A 160 13.98 -7.93 -3.00
N LEU A 161 12.81 -7.48 -3.43
CA LEU A 161 11.84 -6.80 -2.56
C LEU A 161 11.33 -7.71 -1.44
N ARG A 162 11.08 -9.00 -1.71
CA ARG A 162 10.67 -9.98 -0.69
C ARG A 162 11.67 -10.08 0.46
N GLY A 163 12.96 -9.92 0.19
CA GLY A 163 14.00 -9.87 1.23
C GLY A 163 14.04 -8.57 2.06
N ARG A 164 13.15 -7.60 1.79
CA ARG A 164 13.13 -6.29 2.47
C ARG A 164 12.00 -6.15 3.49
N PHE A 165 11.14 -7.14 3.63
CA PHE A 165 10.11 -7.17 4.66
C PHE A 165 10.73 -7.51 6.03
N SER A 166 11.19 -6.48 6.74
CA SER A 166 11.89 -6.60 8.03
C SER A 166 11.18 -5.87 9.15
N LEU A 167 10.40 -4.83 8.85
CA LEU A 167 9.63 -4.07 9.84
C LEU A 167 8.26 -4.72 10.08
N LEU A 168 8.26 -5.83 10.83
CA LEU A 168 7.09 -6.71 10.96
C LEU A 168 6.27 -6.51 12.24
N ARG A 169 6.70 -5.61 13.14
CA ARG A 169 6.01 -5.30 14.40
C ARG A 169 6.28 -3.88 14.86
N GLY A 170 5.35 -3.33 15.62
CA GLY A 170 5.47 -2.02 16.21
C GLY A 170 4.40 -1.77 17.26
N LYS A 171 4.33 -0.53 17.77
CA LYS A 171 3.41 -0.13 18.82
C LYS A 171 2.70 1.16 18.43
N ASN A 172 1.40 1.17 18.60
CA ASN A 172 0.57 2.36 18.40
C ASN A 172 0.67 3.31 19.60
N PRO A 173 0.32 4.59 19.46
CA PRO A 173 0.33 5.57 20.55
C PRO A 173 -0.58 5.19 21.73
N ASP A 174 -1.66 4.45 21.50
CA ASP A 174 -2.57 3.93 22.51
C ASP A 174 -2.04 2.72 23.28
N GLY A 175 -0.83 2.26 22.94
CA GLY A 175 -0.17 1.11 23.57
C GLY A 175 -0.45 -0.23 22.90
N THR A 176 -1.39 -0.32 21.95
CA THR A 176 -1.63 -1.55 21.20
C THR A 176 -0.44 -1.94 20.33
N VAL A 177 -0.12 -3.23 20.31
CA VAL A 177 0.97 -3.77 19.48
C VAL A 177 0.39 -4.29 18.18
N TRP A 178 0.99 -3.89 17.06
CA TRP A 178 0.71 -4.49 15.77
C TRP A 178 1.86 -5.39 15.30
N HIS A 179 1.52 -6.42 14.59
CA HIS A 179 2.47 -7.30 13.90
C HIS A 179 1.91 -7.71 12.54
N THR A 180 2.77 -8.12 11.64
CA THR A 180 2.42 -8.67 10.33
C THR A 180 3.38 -9.79 9.98
N ILE A 181 3.00 -10.61 9.02
CA ILE A 181 3.86 -11.65 8.45
C ILE A 181 4.58 -11.12 7.21
N PRO A 182 5.80 -11.60 6.92
CA PRO A 182 6.58 -11.19 5.75
C PRO A 182 5.97 -11.66 4.44
#